data_8dd60e8a9eac7d4b3a70d0d302081edf
#
_entry.id   8dd60e8a9eac7d4b3a70d0d302081edf
#
_cell.length_a   1.000
_cell.length_b   1.000
_cell.length_c   1.000
_cell.angle_alpha   90.00
_cell.angle_beta   90.00
_cell.angle_gamma   90.00
#
_symmetry.space_group_name_H-M   'P 1'
#
loop_
_entity.id
_entity.type
_entity.pdbx_description
1 polymer ?
#
loop_
_entity_poly.entity_id
_entity_poly.type
_entity_poly.pdbx_seq_one_letter_code
_entity_poly.pdbx_strand_id
1 'polypeptide(L)'
;MVQELLAQLAAGEAKFADVIAFIDARYQHTPTAFKNGQQANAATENQGSAKVFSFAKLNGLDQSQTLSLFAEHYAAVLATPEATDHQNIRQFMLNGWDGIQFEGEALAAK
;
A
#
# COMPACT_ATOMS: atom_id res chain seq x y z
N MET A 1 -4.69 -17.09 2.74
CA MET A 1 -4.69 -15.90 3.61
C MET A 1 -4.71 -14.62 2.78
N VAL A 2 -3.64 -14.31 2.06
CA VAL A 2 -3.63 -13.13 1.19
C VAL A 2 -4.70 -13.24 0.10
N GLN A 3 -4.91 -14.42 -0.44
CA GLN A 3 -5.92 -14.65 -1.48
C GLN A 3 -7.33 -14.30 -1.00
N GLU A 4 -7.66 -14.62 0.24
CA GLU A 4 -8.96 -14.30 0.82
C GLU A 4 -9.13 -12.79 0.98
N LEU A 5 -8.08 -12.09 1.40
CA LEU A 5 -8.12 -10.63 1.52
C LEU A 5 -8.34 -9.99 0.15
N LEU A 6 -7.61 -10.45 -0.88
CA LEU A 6 -7.76 -9.93 -2.24
C LEU A 6 -9.16 -10.19 -2.78
N ALA A 7 -9.74 -11.37 -2.49
CA ALA A 7 -11.10 -11.69 -2.90
C ALA A 7 -12.13 -10.77 -2.24
N GLN A 8 -11.97 -10.48 -0.94
CA GLN A 8 -12.84 -9.57 -0.22
C GLN A 8 -12.76 -8.15 -0.78
N LEU A 9 -11.56 -7.71 -1.13
CA LEU A 9 -11.36 -6.39 -1.74
C LEU A 9 -12.03 -6.31 -3.12
N ALA A 10 -11.90 -7.35 -3.92
CA ALA A 10 -12.53 -7.43 -5.25
C ALA A 10 -14.05 -7.41 -5.16
N ALA A 11 -14.62 -8.02 -4.10
CA ALA A 11 -16.06 -8.04 -3.86
C ALA A 11 -16.58 -6.76 -3.19
N GLY A 12 -15.70 -5.82 -2.81
CA GLY A 12 -16.08 -4.60 -2.10
C GLY A 12 -16.43 -4.84 -0.64
N GLU A 13 -16.01 -5.96 -0.06
CA GLU A 13 -16.33 -6.35 1.32
C GLU A 13 -15.28 -5.92 2.34
N ALA A 14 -14.11 -5.46 1.91
CA ALA A 14 -13.04 -5.00 2.80
C ALA A 14 -12.73 -3.53 2.54
N LYS A 15 -12.37 -2.82 3.59
CA LYS A 15 -11.95 -1.42 3.55
C LYS A 15 -10.47 -1.32 3.85
N PHE A 16 -9.88 -0.14 3.64
CA PHE A 16 -8.47 0.09 3.93
C PHE A 16 -8.12 -0.23 5.39
N ALA A 17 -8.99 0.15 6.32
CA ALA A 17 -8.79 -0.16 7.73
C ALA A 17 -8.69 -1.67 7.99
N ASP A 18 -9.43 -2.48 7.23
CA ASP A 18 -9.35 -3.95 7.34
C ASP A 18 -8.03 -4.47 6.84
N VAL A 19 -7.49 -3.87 5.77
CA VAL A 19 -6.18 -4.23 5.24
C VAL A 19 -5.10 -3.92 6.28
N ILE A 20 -5.13 -2.75 6.87
CA ILE A 20 -4.16 -2.36 7.90
C ILE A 20 -4.26 -3.29 9.12
N ALA A 21 -5.48 -3.63 9.56
CA ALA A 21 -5.68 -4.56 10.67
C ALA A 21 -5.11 -5.95 10.34
N PHE A 22 -5.31 -6.43 9.11
CA PHE A 22 -4.76 -7.70 8.65
C PHE A 22 -3.23 -7.71 8.73
N ILE A 23 -2.61 -6.62 8.27
CA ILE A 23 -1.15 -6.49 8.29
C ILE A 23 -0.64 -6.42 9.74
N ASP A 24 -1.26 -5.58 10.57
CA ASP A 24 -0.83 -5.38 11.95
C ASP A 24 -0.98 -6.64 12.80
N ALA A 25 -1.91 -7.51 12.47
CA ALA A 25 -2.09 -8.79 13.16
C ALA A 25 -0.97 -9.79 12.85
N ARG A 26 -0.30 -9.66 11.72
CA ARG A 26 0.67 -10.64 11.20
C ARG A 26 2.10 -10.14 11.13
N TYR A 27 2.29 -8.83 11.15
CA TYR A 27 3.61 -8.22 10.99
C TYR A 27 3.84 -7.16 12.05
N GLN A 28 5.10 -7.01 12.42
CA GLN A 28 5.53 -5.93 13.28
C GLN A 28 6.04 -4.79 12.41
N HIS A 29 5.51 -3.59 12.61
CA HIS A 29 5.86 -2.41 11.81
C HIS A 29 6.96 -1.62 12.50
N THR A 30 7.95 -1.23 11.69
CA THR A 30 8.98 -0.27 12.09
C THR A 30 8.83 0.96 11.18
N PRO A 31 8.64 2.15 11.73
CA PRO A 31 8.56 3.37 10.90
C PRO A 31 9.80 3.48 10.00
N THR A 32 9.56 3.61 8.69
CA THR A 32 10.63 3.54 7.70
C THR A 32 10.36 4.56 6.60
N ALA A 33 11.36 5.37 6.29
CA ALA A 33 11.29 6.29 5.16
C ALA A 33 11.33 5.51 3.85
N PHE A 34 10.62 6.00 2.85
CA PHE A 34 10.63 5.39 1.52
C PHE A 34 10.35 6.42 0.45
N LYS A 35 10.76 6.08 -0.76
CA LYS A 35 10.50 6.89 -1.94
C LYS A 35 9.58 6.12 -2.88
N ASN A 36 8.63 6.84 -3.48
CA ASN A 36 7.66 6.25 -4.41
C ASN A 36 7.53 7.21 -5.59
N GLY A 37 8.28 6.93 -6.66
CA GLY A 37 8.37 7.84 -7.79
C GLY A 37 8.92 9.19 -7.33
N GLN A 38 8.14 10.24 -7.49
CA GLN A 38 8.53 11.60 -7.07
C GLN A 38 8.11 11.92 -5.63
N GLN A 39 7.39 11.02 -4.97
CA GLN A 39 6.92 11.22 -3.61
C GLN A 39 7.94 10.66 -2.62
N ALA A 40 8.57 11.55 -1.87
CA ALA A 40 9.45 11.16 -0.76
C ALA A 40 8.63 11.15 0.54
N ASN A 41 8.80 10.11 1.34
CA ASN A 41 8.04 9.91 2.58
C ASN A 41 9.03 9.70 3.73
N ALA A 42 8.96 10.58 4.74
CA ALA A 42 9.78 10.41 5.94
C ALA A 42 9.21 9.25 6.79
N ALA A 43 10.01 8.78 7.74
CA ALA A 43 9.60 7.67 8.62
C ALA A 43 8.35 8.00 9.45
N THR A 44 8.00 9.28 9.57
CA THR A 44 6.81 9.73 10.29
C THR A 44 5.63 10.04 9.37
N GLU A 45 5.75 9.79 8.08
CA GLU A 45 4.75 10.15 7.08
C GLU A 45 4.28 8.91 6.31
N ASN A 46 2.98 8.86 6.02
CA ASN A 46 2.39 7.87 5.12
C ASN A 46 2.76 6.42 5.47
N GLN A 47 2.82 6.12 6.76
CA GLN A 47 3.23 4.78 7.19
C GLN A 47 2.17 3.71 6.92
N GLY A 48 0.91 4.09 6.72
CA GLY A 48 -0.09 3.18 6.18
C GLY A 48 0.30 2.67 4.80
N SER A 49 0.75 3.58 3.92
CA SER A 49 1.25 3.20 2.59
C SER A 49 2.53 2.35 2.71
N ALA A 50 3.42 2.68 3.64
CA ALA A 50 4.61 1.88 3.88
C ALA A 50 4.26 0.44 4.24
N LYS A 51 3.27 0.24 5.11
CA LYS A 51 2.78 -1.10 5.47
C LYS A 51 2.25 -1.85 4.25
N VAL A 52 1.42 -1.18 3.44
CA VAL A 52 0.81 -1.81 2.26
C VAL A 52 1.86 -2.22 1.24
N PHE A 53 2.78 -1.32 0.89
CA PHE A 53 3.81 -1.64 -0.10
C PHE A 53 4.75 -2.74 0.41
N SER A 54 5.17 -2.69 1.67
CA SER A 54 6.02 -3.73 2.26
C SER A 54 5.32 -5.08 2.30
N PHE A 55 4.06 -5.11 2.72
CA PHE A 55 3.24 -6.32 2.75
C PHE A 55 3.11 -6.93 1.35
N ALA A 56 2.78 -6.10 0.36
CA ALA A 56 2.63 -6.55 -1.02
C ALA A 56 3.93 -7.11 -1.57
N LYS A 57 5.06 -6.45 -1.30
CA LYS A 57 6.37 -6.91 -1.75
C LYS A 57 6.73 -8.25 -1.13
N LEU A 58 6.51 -8.41 0.17
CA LEU A 58 6.79 -9.65 0.88
C LEU A 58 5.94 -10.83 0.36
N ASN A 59 4.76 -10.55 -0.17
CA ASN A 59 3.83 -11.56 -0.66
C ASN A 59 3.83 -11.69 -2.18
N GLY A 60 4.73 -11.00 -2.88
CA GLY A 60 4.89 -11.13 -4.32
C GLY A 60 3.71 -10.63 -5.13
N LEU A 61 2.99 -9.61 -4.63
CA LEU A 61 1.84 -9.06 -5.33
C LEU A 61 2.27 -8.16 -6.48
N ASP A 62 1.50 -8.19 -7.58
CA ASP A 62 1.75 -7.32 -8.72
C ASP A 62 1.19 -5.91 -8.48
N GLN A 63 1.38 -5.03 -9.44
CA GLN A 63 0.93 -3.65 -9.34
C GLN A 63 -0.58 -3.55 -9.12
N SER A 64 -1.36 -4.31 -9.88
CA SER A 64 -2.82 -4.29 -9.80
C SER A 64 -3.32 -4.79 -8.44
N GLN A 65 -2.78 -5.92 -7.96
CA GLN A 65 -3.13 -6.47 -6.67
C GLN A 65 -2.76 -5.51 -5.53
N THR A 66 -1.60 -4.87 -5.63
CA THR A 66 -1.13 -3.92 -4.64
C THR A 66 -2.04 -2.69 -4.57
N LEU A 67 -2.45 -2.17 -5.72
CA LEU A 67 -3.37 -1.03 -5.77
C LEU A 67 -4.71 -1.36 -5.13
N SER A 68 -5.20 -2.59 -5.30
CA SER A 68 -6.47 -3.01 -4.70
C SER A 68 -6.41 -2.99 -3.17
N LEU A 69 -5.23 -3.12 -2.57
CA LEU A 69 -5.08 -3.07 -1.11
C LEU A 69 -5.42 -1.69 -0.53
N PHE A 70 -5.39 -0.64 -1.33
CA PHE A 70 -5.78 0.70 -0.88
C PHE A 70 -7.30 0.88 -0.81
N ALA A 71 -8.07 -0.10 -1.29
CA ALA A 71 -9.52 -0.19 -1.15
C ALA A 71 -10.23 1.10 -1.56
N GLU A 72 -10.99 1.73 -0.66
CA GLU A 72 -11.75 2.96 -0.97
C GLU A 72 -10.86 4.13 -1.37
N HIS A 73 -9.60 4.17 -0.92
CA HIS A 73 -8.67 5.23 -1.31
C HIS A 73 -8.29 5.13 -2.78
N TYR A 74 -8.10 3.90 -3.27
CA TYR A 74 -7.84 3.69 -4.70
C TYR A 74 -9.06 4.06 -5.53
N ALA A 75 -10.26 3.66 -5.07
CA ALA A 75 -11.50 4.04 -5.75
C ALA A 75 -11.65 5.57 -5.84
N ALA A 76 -11.30 6.29 -4.76
CA ALA A 76 -11.33 7.74 -4.75
C ALA A 76 -10.37 8.36 -5.78
N VAL A 77 -9.17 7.79 -5.92
CA VAL A 77 -8.19 8.24 -6.92
C VAL A 77 -8.73 8.03 -8.33
N LEU A 78 -9.35 6.89 -8.60
CA LEU A 78 -9.94 6.61 -9.92
C LEU A 78 -11.08 7.57 -10.24
N ALA A 79 -11.84 8.01 -9.23
CA ALA A 79 -12.94 8.96 -9.41
C ALA A 79 -12.43 10.40 -9.61
N THR A 80 -11.19 10.71 -9.20
CA THR A 80 -10.61 12.04 -9.29
C THR A 80 -9.22 11.98 -9.92
N PRO A 81 -9.12 11.60 -11.21
CA PRO A 81 -7.81 11.33 -11.83
C PRO A 81 -6.89 12.54 -11.92
N GLU A 82 -7.44 13.75 -11.85
CA GLU A 82 -6.65 14.99 -11.96
C GLU A 82 -6.40 15.66 -10.59
N ALA A 83 -6.87 15.07 -9.51
CA ALA A 83 -6.60 15.60 -8.17
C ALA A 83 -5.17 15.33 -7.73
N THR A 84 -4.74 15.96 -6.65
CA THR A 84 -3.36 15.86 -6.17
C THR A 84 -3.21 15.14 -4.82
N ASP A 85 -4.31 14.68 -4.24
CA ASP A 85 -4.27 13.89 -3.01
C ASP A 85 -3.82 12.44 -3.30
N HIS A 86 -3.56 11.67 -2.25
CA HIS A 86 -3.16 10.26 -2.35
C HIS A 86 -1.98 10.05 -3.30
N GLN A 87 -0.94 10.85 -3.15
CA GLN A 87 0.20 10.81 -4.07
C GLN A 87 0.89 9.45 -4.11
N ASN A 88 0.92 8.70 -3.01
CA ASN A 88 1.52 7.37 -3.04
C ASN A 88 0.76 6.42 -3.96
N ILE A 89 -0.56 6.50 -4.00
CA ILE A 89 -1.36 5.70 -4.93
C ILE A 89 -1.09 6.15 -6.37
N ARG A 90 -1.13 7.46 -6.62
CA ARG A 90 -0.95 8.04 -7.96
C ARG A 90 0.44 7.74 -8.52
N GLN A 91 1.47 7.89 -7.72
CA GLN A 91 2.85 7.61 -8.14
C GLN A 91 3.03 6.11 -8.43
N PHE A 92 2.43 5.24 -7.62
CA PHE A 92 2.51 3.81 -7.87
C PHE A 92 1.76 3.40 -9.14
N MET A 93 0.65 4.05 -9.46
CA MET A 93 -0.06 3.82 -10.72
C MET A 93 0.82 4.16 -11.93
N LEU A 94 1.64 5.20 -11.82
CA LEU A 94 2.52 5.66 -12.90
C LEU A 94 3.78 4.80 -13.02
N ASN A 95 4.41 4.46 -11.92
CA ASN A 95 5.76 3.90 -11.91
C ASN A 95 5.82 2.44 -11.45
N GLY A 96 4.77 1.93 -10.80
CA GLY A 96 4.76 0.57 -10.27
C GLY A 96 5.90 0.35 -9.28
N TRP A 97 6.38 -0.88 -9.23
CA TRP A 97 7.43 -1.28 -8.30
C TRP A 97 8.77 -0.60 -8.58
N ASP A 98 9.03 -0.19 -9.82
CA ASP A 98 10.28 0.47 -10.17
C ASP A 98 10.48 1.79 -9.42
N GLY A 99 9.39 2.44 -9.00
CA GLY A 99 9.46 3.69 -8.26
C GLY A 99 9.58 3.54 -6.76
N ILE A 100 9.49 2.32 -6.23
CA ILE A 100 9.47 2.07 -4.78
C ILE A 100 10.88 1.77 -4.27
N GLN A 101 11.36 2.58 -3.31
CA GLN A 101 12.64 2.34 -2.64
C GLN A 101 12.47 2.60 -1.15
N PHE A 102 12.70 1.58 -0.33
CA PHE A 102 12.68 1.69 1.13
C PHE A 102 14.08 1.86 1.68
N GLU A 103 14.22 2.65 2.73
CA GLU A 103 15.50 2.82 3.42
C GLU A 103 15.77 1.72 4.45
N GLY A 104 14.84 0.80 4.63
CA GLY A 104 14.97 -0.31 5.57
C GLY A 104 13.80 -1.25 5.44
N GLU A 105 13.62 -2.12 6.43
CA GLU A 105 12.52 -3.07 6.45
C GLU A 105 11.38 -2.52 7.31
N ALA A 106 10.28 -2.11 6.66
CA ALA A 106 9.11 -1.57 7.35
C ALA A 106 8.29 -2.63 8.07
N LEU A 107 8.33 -3.87 7.60
CA LEU A 107 7.57 -4.98 8.19
C LEU A 107 8.46 -6.19 8.45
N ALA A 108 8.25 -6.82 9.59
CA ALA A 108 8.84 -8.12 9.91
C ALA A 108 7.72 -9.05 10.38
N ALA A 109 7.76 -10.31 9.97
CA ALA A 109 6.75 -11.29 10.39
C ALA A 109 6.80 -11.47 11.92
N LYS A 110 5.62 -11.55 12.51
CA LYS A 110 5.50 -11.83 13.95
C LYS A 110 5.80 -13.28 14.28
#